data_16d3c3ffcfc8966581e43ee35e832822
#
_entry.id   16d3c3ffcfc8966581e43ee35e832822
#
_cell.length_a   1.000
_cell.length_b   1.000
_cell.length_c   1.000
_cell.angle_alpha   90.00
_cell.angle_beta   90.00
_cell.angle_gamma   90.00
#
_symmetry.space_group_name_H-M   'P 1'
#
loop_
_entity.id
_entity.type
_entity.pdbx_description
1 polymer ?
#
loop_
_entity_poly.entity_id
_entity_poly.type
_entity_poly.pdbx_seq_one_letter_code
_entity_poly.pdbx_strand_id
1 'polypeptide(L)'
;MPSYSYTAINDAGIKKKGILSADSEREARKLVKDLKLTPLKISESKNLDKTLRIKNKDIVLMTRQLATLLEASTPIVDSIDITARQTKNKNLIQILYNLKEDLVQGKRLGNSMKKFPGIFSDTYVSMVSAGDSSGNLDTVFSKLADYLEESASIRQKVISVSYTHLRAHETLS
;
A
#
# COMPACT_ATOMS: atom_id res chain seq x y z
N MET A 1 15.22 -1.93 10.03
CA MET A 1 16.24 -1.94 8.96
C MET A 1 15.95 -0.78 8.03
N PRO A 2 16.90 0.12 7.76
CA PRO A 2 16.71 1.19 6.81
C PRO A 2 16.57 0.65 5.38
N SER A 3 15.78 1.32 4.55
CA SER A 3 15.62 0.97 3.14
C SER A 3 16.50 1.84 2.27
N TYR A 4 17.13 1.23 1.27
CA TYR A 4 18.00 1.91 0.32
C TYR A 4 17.42 1.81 -1.09
N SER A 5 17.28 2.95 -1.75
CA SER A 5 16.98 2.99 -3.18
C SER A 5 18.28 2.92 -3.99
N TYR A 6 18.29 2.11 -5.03
CA TYR A 6 19.44 2.01 -5.90
C TYR A 6 19.08 2.24 -7.37
N THR A 7 20.02 2.80 -8.09
CA THR A 7 20.07 2.80 -9.54
C THR A 7 21.32 2.04 -9.94
N ALA A 8 21.19 1.00 -10.75
CA ALA A 8 22.27 0.14 -11.18
C ALA A 8 22.16 -0.17 -12.69
N ILE A 9 23.22 -0.66 -13.28
CA ILE A 9 23.26 -1.12 -14.67
C ILE A 9 23.52 -2.62 -14.67
N ASN A 10 22.81 -3.34 -15.56
CA ASN A 10 23.13 -4.74 -15.84
C ASN A 10 24.25 -4.86 -16.90
N ASP A 11 24.72 -6.08 -17.15
CA ASP A 11 25.79 -6.36 -18.12
C ASP A 11 25.44 -5.92 -19.55
N ALA A 12 24.16 -5.72 -19.86
CA ALA A 12 23.68 -5.19 -21.14
C ALA A 12 23.59 -3.66 -21.18
N GLY A 13 24.08 -2.93 -20.17
CA GLY A 13 24.04 -1.47 -20.10
C GLY A 13 22.66 -0.88 -19.75
N ILE A 14 21.67 -1.71 -19.43
CA ILE A 14 20.32 -1.26 -19.13
C ILE A 14 20.24 -0.82 -17.67
N LYS A 15 19.73 0.41 -17.44
CA LYS A 15 19.51 0.95 -16.11
C LYS A 15 18.36 0.23 -15.42
N LYS A 16 18.61 -0.31 -14.23
CA LYS A 16 17.60 -0.85 -13.31
C LYS A 16 17.55 -0.02 -12.04
N LYS A 17 16.33 0.21 -11.54
CA LYS A 17 16.06 0.87 -10.25
C LYS A 17 15.33 -0.11 -9.35
N GLY A 18 15.65 -0.08 -8.08
CA GLY A 18 15.00 -0.92 -7.07
C GLY A 18 15.20 -0.37 -5.67
N ILE A 19 14.58 -1.04 -4.73
CA ILE A 19 14.71 -0.76 -3.30
C ILE A 19 15.10 -2.07 -2.63
N LEU A 20 15.99 -1.99 -1.64
CA LEU A 20 16.40 -3.11 -0.83
C LEU A 20 16.57 -2.67 0.64
N SER A 21 16.43 -3.60 1.56
CA SER A 21 16.67 -3.37 2.98
C SER A 21 18.09 -3.80 3.32
N ALA A 22 18.83 -2.93 4.01
CA ALA A 22 20.17 -3.20 4.47
C ALA A 22 20.45 -2.39 5.75
N ASP A 23 21.39 -2.84 6.57
CA ASP A 23 21.74 -2.14 7.80
C ASP A 23 22.65 -0.93 7.54
N SER A 24 23.26 -0.87 6.36
CA SER A 24 24.13 0.22 5.93
C SER A 24 24.17 0.38 4.41
N GLU A 25 24.57 1.57 3.93
CA GLU A 25 24.79 1.81 2.50
C GLU A 25 25.84 0.85 1.91
N ARG A 26 26.85 0.47 2.70
CA ARG A 26 27.88 -0.47 2.27
C ARG A 26 27.33 -1.85 2.03
N GLU A 27 26.43 -2.32 2.89
CA GLU A 27 25.74 -3.59 2.73
C GLU A 27 24.76 -3.55 1.56
N ALA A 28 23.99 -2.45 1.42
CA ALA A 28 23.14 -2.24 0.28
C ALA A 28 23.90 -2.35 -1.05
N ARG A 29 25.08 -1.76 -1.10
CA ARG A 29 25.99 -1.83 -2.27
C ARG A 29 26.45 -3.24 -2.57
N LYS A 30 26.72 -4.04 -1.54
CA LYS A 30 27.09 -5.44 -1.66
C LYS A 30 25.92 -6.27 -2.23
N LEU A 31 24.75 -6.10 -1.66
CA LEU A 31 23.53 -6.81 -2.12
C LEU A 31 23.19 -6.49 -3.57
N VAL A 32 23.35 -5.23 -4.02
CA VAL A 32 23.15 -4.87 -5.44
C VAL A 32 24.15 -5.57 -6.35
N LYS A 33 25.42 -5.73 -5.93
CA LYS A 33 26.44 -6.46 -6.68
C LYS A 33 26.15 -7.96 -6.74
N ASP A 34 25.63 -8.55 -5.66
CA ASP A 34 25.24 -9.97 -5.59
C ASP A 34 24.08 -10.27 -6.60
N LEU A 35 23.26 -9.26 -6.93
CA LEU A 35 22.27 -9.32 -8.01
C LEU A 35 22.85 -9.18 -9.42
N LYS A 36 24.18 -9.24 -9.57
CA LYS A 36 24.92 -9.04 -10.84
C LYS A 36 24.60 -7.68 -11.49
N LEU A 37 24.44 -6.66 -10.66
CA LEU A 37 24.17 -5.28 -11.08
C LEU A 37 25.32 -4.39 -10.63
N THR A 38 25.75 -3.47 -11.50
CA THR A 38 26.72 -2.45 -11.15
C THR A 38 26.02 -1.24 -10.57
N PRO A 39 26.17 -0.94 -9.26
CA PRO A 39 25.49 0.17 -8.63
C PRO A 39 26.08 1.50 -9.10
N LEU A 40 25.21 2.38 -9.65
CA LEU A 40 25.57 3.77 -10.03
C LEU A 40 25.31 4.74 -8.88
N LYS A 41 24.16 4.61 -8.23
CA LYS A 41 23.73 5.45 -7.13
C LYS A 41 22.98 4.62 -6.11
N ILE A 42 23.36 4.78 -4.84
CA ILE A 42 22.64 4.23 -3.71
C ILE A 42 22.37 5.39 -2.76
N SER A 43 21.16 5.48 -2.23
CA SER A 43 20.77 6.48 -1.26
C SER A 43 19.82 5.87 -0.26
N GLU A 44 20.00 6.20 1.02
CA GLU A 44 19.02 5.83 2.04
C GLU A 44 17.66 6.42 1.68
N SER A 45 16.69 5.55 1.55
CA SER A 45 15.32 5.95 1.26
C SER A 45 14.63 6.33 2.57
N LYS A 46 14.75 7.58 2.96
CA LYS A 46 14.06 8.11 4.15
C LYS A 46 12.55 8.18 4.01
N ASN A 47 12.00 7.88 2.82
CA ASN A 47 10.57 7.97 2.54
C ASN A 47 10.19 6.96 1.44
N LEU A 48 9.84 5.73 1.80
CA LEU A 48 9.07 4.85 0.91
C LEU A 48 7.72 5.50 0.51
N ASP A 49 7.25 6.48 1.29
CA ASP A 49 5.92 7.07 1.15
C ASP A 49 5.74 8.06 -0.01
N LYS A 50 6.81 8.71 -0.50
CA LYS A 50 6.67 9.79 -1.50
C LYS A 50 6.56 9.35 -2.94
N THR A 51 6.85 8.08 -3.26
CA THR A 51 6.83 7.57 -4.64
C THR A 51 5.74 6.53 -4.92
N LEU A 52 5.05 6.05 -3.90
CA LEU A 52 4.01 5.04 -4.05
C LEU A 52 2.67 5.72 -4.42
N ARG A 53 2.45 5.97 -5.71
CA ARG A 53 1.14 6.45 -6.20
C ARG A 53 0.13 5.30 -6.13
N ILE A 54 -0.55 5.18 -4.99
CA ILE A 54 -1.71 4.32 -4.82
C ILE A 54 -2.94 5.21 -4.82
N LYS A 55 -3.89 4.92 -5.70
CA LYS A 55 -5.13 5.67 -5.79
C LYS A 55 -6.06 5.27 -4.65
N ASN A 56 -6.83 6.21 -4.14
CA ASN A 56 -7.80 5.93 -3.08
C ASN A 56 -8.75 4.79 -3.44
N LYS A 57 -9.17 4.69 -4.71
CA LYS A 57 -10.00 3.58 -5.21
C LYS A 57 -9.35 2.21 -5.05
N ASP A 58 -8.01 2.13 -5.14
CA ASP A 58 -7.30 0.86 -4.99
C ASP A 58 -7.33 0.41 -3.52
N ILE A 59 -7.26 1.36 -2.58
CA ILE A 59 -7.40 1.10 -1.14
C ILE A 59 -8.82 0.67 -0.80
N VAL A 60 -9.84 1.37 -1.34
CA VAL A 60 -11.25 0.99 -1.16
C VAL A 60 -11.50 -0.43 -1.63
N LEU A 61 -11.06 -0.77 -2.84
CA LEU A 61 -11.22 -2.10 -3.41
C LEU A 61 -10.49 -3.18 -2.59
N MET A 62 -9.24 -2.93 -2.23
CA MET A 62 -8.44 -3.81 -1.38
C MET A 62 -9.15 -4.07 -0.04
N THR A 63 -9.65 -3.02 0.62
CA THR A 63 -10.34 -3.13 1.90
C THR A 63 -11.60 -3.99 1.78
N ARG A 64 -12.40 -3.80 0.73
CA ARG A 64 -13.59 -4.61 0.45
C ARG A 64 -13.24 -6.07 0.17
N GLN A 65 -12.18 -6.33 -0.58
CA GLN A 65 -11.72 -7.70 -0.84
C GLN A 65 -11.28 -8.41 0.43
N LEU A 66 -10.51 -7.74 1.30
CA LEU A 66 -10.11 -8.28 2.60
C LEU A 66 -11.33 -8.55 3.48
N ALA A 67 -12.29 -7.61 3.56
CA ALA A 67 -13.53 -7.80 4.31
C ALA A 67 -14.26 -9.07 3.87
N THR A 68 -14.50 -9.22 2.57
CA THR A 68 -15.21 -10.38 2.00
C THR A 68 -14.52 -11.70 2.31
N LEU A 69 -13.19 -11.75 2.19
CA LEU A 69 -12.41 -12.96 2.49
C LEU A 69 -12.43 -13.31 3.99
N LEU A 70 -12.33 -12.32 4.85
CA LEU A 70 -12.39 -12.50 6.31
C LEU A 70 -13.78 -12.92 6.78
N GLU A 71 -14.85 -12.35 6.21
CA GLU A 71 -16.23 -12.77 6.45
C GLU A 71 -16.46 -14.23 6.03
N ALA A 72 -15.79 -14.69 4.97
CA ALA A 72 -15.76 -16.09 4.56
C ALA A 72 -14.83 -16.96 5.43
N SER A 73 -14.37 -16.46 6.57
CA SER A 73 -13.47 -17.16 7.51
C SER A 73 -12.10 -17.55 6.93
N THR A 74 -11.67 -16.86 5.89
CA THR A 74 -10.31 -17.03 5.33
C THR A 74 -9.30 -16.40 6.29
N PRO A 75 -8.21 -17.09 6.67
CA PRO A 75 -7.16 -16.52 7.51
C PRO A 75 -6.59 -15.22 6.93
N ILE A 76 -6.22 -14.28 7.79
CA ILE A 76 -5.74 -12.94 7.35
C ILE A 76 -4.52 -13.02 6.42
N VAL A 77 -3.58 -13.93 6.65
CA VAL A 77 -2.38 -14.11 5.82
C VAL A 77 -2.76 -14.55 4.41
N ASP A 78 -3.70 -15.49 4.29
CA ASP A 78 -4.20 -15.98 3.01
C ASP A 78 -5.05 -14.92 2.32
N SER A 79 -5.87 -14.19 3.07
CA SER A 79 -6.67 -13.08 2.55
C SER A 79 -5.80 -11.99 1.92
N ILE A 80 -4.68 -11.64 2.55
CA ILE A 80 -3.71 -10.68 2.02
C ILE A 80 -3.05 -11.23 0.74
N ASP A 81 -2.67 -12.49 0.72
CA ASP A 81 -2.06 -13.13 -0.46
C ASP A 81 -3.00 -13.15 -1.67
N ILE A 82 -4.26 -13.55 -1.45
CA ILE A 82 -5.30 -13.58 -2.49
C ILE A 82 -5.55 -12.15 -3.02
N THR A 83 -5.68 -11.18 -2.11
CA THR A 83 -5.89 -9.77 -2.48
C THR A 83 -4.71 -9.21 -3.28
N ALA A 84 -3.47 -9.55 -2.90
CA ALA A 84 -2.27 -9.14 -3.63
C ALA A 84 -2.25 -9.67 -5.07
N ARG A 85 -2.65 -10.93 -5.27
CA ARG A 85 -2.73 -11.55 -6.61
C ARG A 85 -3.81 -10.93 -7.49
N GLN A 86 -4.89 -10.41 -6.91
CA GLN A 86 -5.99 -9.76 -7.64
C GLN A 86 -5.73 -8.26 -7.89
N THR A 87 -4.78 -7.68 -7.19
CA THR A 87 -4.43 -6.26 -7.27
C THR A 87 -3.62 -5.96 -8.52
N LYS A 88 -3.96 -4.88 -9.25
CA LYS A 88 -3.23 -4.43 -10.45
C LYS A 88 -2.13 -3.40 -10.14
N ASN A 89 -2.24 -2.69 -9.04
CA ASN A 89 -1.30 -1.65 -8.65
C ASN A 89 -0.03 -2.29 -8.04
N LYS A 90 1.08 -2.19 -8.76
CA LYS A 90 2.36 -2.81 -8.36
C LYS A 90 2.86 -2.36 -6.98
N ASN A 91 2.62 -1.10 -6.62
CA ASN A 91 3.03 -0.56 -5.33
C ASN A 91 2.18 -1.15 -4.20
N LEU A 92 0.86 -1.28 -4.42
CA LEU A 92 -0.02 -1.90 -3.44
C LEU A 92 0.27 -3.40 -3.27
N ILE A 93 0.58 -4.12 -4.36
CA ILE A 93 1.03 -5.51 -4.30
C ILE A 93 2.26 -5.64 -3.39
N GLN A 94 3.24 -4.77 -3.55
CA GLN A 94 4.47 -4.80 -2.74
C GLN A 94 4.17 -4.55 -1.26
N ILE A 95 3.27 -3.60 -0.94
CA ILE A 95 2.83 -3.34 0.43
C ILE A 95 2.13 -4.57 1.02
N LEU A 96 1.21 -5.18 0.28
CA LEU A 96 0.48 -6.38 0.73
C LEU A 96 1.44 -7.54 1.02
N TYR A 97 2.45 -7.78 0.20
CA TYR A 97 3.46 -8.79 0.49
C TYR A 97 4.32 -8.44 1.71
N ASN A 98 4.66 -7.17 1.92
CA ASN A 98 5.35 -6.75 3.15
C ASN A 98 4.50 -6.99 4.40
N LEU A 99 3.19 -6.68 4.33
CA LEU A 99 2.26 -6.97 5.43
C LEU A 99 2.16 -8.48 5.70
N LYS A 100 2.06 -9.29 4.64
CA LYS A 100 2.04 -10.76 4.74
C LYS A 100 3.30 -11.28 5.42
N GLU A 101 4.47 -10.83 4.99
CA GLU A 101 5.75 -11.24 5.58
C GLU A 101 5.86 -10.89 7.06
N ASP A 102 5.46 -9.68 7.45
CA ASP A 102 5.42 -9.25 8.84
C ASP A 102 4.49 -10.13 9.69
N LEU A 103 3.31 -10.49 9.17
CA LEU A 103 2.36 -11.36 9.85
C LEU A 103 2.92 -12.79 10.03
N VAL A 104 3.55 -13.34 9.01
CA VAL A 104 4.22 -14.66 9.10
C VAL A 104 5.34 -14.64 10.14
N GLN A 105 6.02 -13.50 10.32
CA GLN A 105 7.01 -13.28 11.39
C GLN A 105 6.38 -13.05 12.77
N GLY A 106 5.07 -13.10 12.91
CA GLY A 106 4.35 -12.93 14.17
C GLY A 106 4.09 -11.47 14.58
N LYS A 107 4.33 -10.50 13.68
CA LYS A 107 4.01 -9.10 13.97
C LYS A 107 2.51 -8.85 13.85
N ARG A 108 2.01 -7.88 14.60
CA ARG A 108 0.62 -7.42 14.53
C ARG A 108 0.34 -6.65 13.26
N LEU A 109 -0.83 -6.86 12.64
CA LEU A 109 -1.24 -6.23 11.38
C LEU A 109 -1.23 -4.70 11.48
N GLY A 110 -1.81 -4.14 12.53
CA GLY A 110 -1.82 -2.69 12.75
C GLY A 110 -0.42 -2.08 12.85
N ASN A 111 0.52 -2.78 13.49
CA ASN A 111 1.92 -2.32 13.58
C ASN A 111 2.64 -2.34 12.23
N SER A 112 2.32 -3.33 11.40
CA SER A 112 2.88 -3.43 10.05
C SER A 112 2.31 -2.34 9.14
N MET A 113 1.03 -2.01 9.25
CA MET A 113 0.38 -0.93 8.50
C MET A 113 0.92 0.46 8.87
N LYS A 114 1.33 0.69 10.12
CA LYS A 114 1.97 1.95 10.56
C LYS A 114 3.23 2.32 9.78
N LYS A 115 3.86 1.37 9.12
CA LYS A 115 5.03 1.62 8.27
C LYS A 115 4.68 2.40 6.99
N PHE A 116 3.39 2.48 6.65
CA PHE A 116 2.88 3.09 5.43
C PHE A 116 1.85 4.19 5.72
N PRO A 117 2.24 5.27 6.45
CA PRO A 117 1.31 6.31 6.90
C PRO A 117 0.70 7.11 5.74
N GLY A 118 1.37 7.16 4.58
CA GLY A 118 0.83 7.77 3.36
C GLY A 118 -0.27 6.95 2.68
N ILE A 119 -0.47 5.69 3.10
CA ILE A 119 -1.45 4.76 2.52
C ILE A 119 -2.58 4.47 3.51
N PHE A 120 -2.23 4.15 4.75
CA PHE A 120 -3.18 3.85 5.82
C PHE A 120 -3.21 5.03 6.80
N SER A 121 -4.38 5.68 6.92
CA SER A 121 -4.57 6.76 7.90
C SER A 121 -4.49 6.23 9.33
N ASP A 122 -4.21 7.12 10.28
CA ASP A 122 -4.16 6.75 11.70
C ASP A 122 -5.47 6.13 12.19
N THR A 123 -6.61 6.62 11.70
CA THR A 123 -7.93 6.05 12.00
C THR A 123 -8.05 4.62 11.47
N TYR A 124 -7.63 4.38 10.21
CA TYR A 124 -7.62 3.05 9.62
C TYR A 124 -6.78 2.07 10.45
N VAL A 125 -5.55 2.47 10.77
CA VAL A 125 -4.61 1.66 11.56
C VAL A 125 -5.14 1.39 12.96
N SER A 126 -5.76 2.38 13.61
CA SER A 126 -6.33 2.23 14.96
C SER A 126 -7.48 1.22 14.98
N MET A 127 -8.39 1.29 14.00
CA MET A 127 -9.49 0.34 13.85
C MET A 127 -8.98 -1.09 13.61
N VAL A 128 -8.03 -1.26 12.70
CA VAL A 128 -7.42 -2.57 12.42
C VAL A 128 -6.70 -3.11 13.67
N SER A 129 -5.97 -2.27 14.39
CA SER A 129 -5.28 -2.67 15.63
C SER A 129 -6.25 -3.16 16.70
N ALA A 130 -7.39 -2.48 16.85
CA ALA A 130 -8.44 -2.90 17.78
C ALA A 130 -9.06 -4.24 17.36
N GLY A 131 -9.36 -4.43 16.08
CA GLY A 131 -9.89 -5.69 15.54
C GLY A 131 -8.91 -6.85 15.66
N ASP A 132 -7.63 -6.60 15.40
CA ASP A 132 -6.56 -7.60 15.54
C ASP A 132 -6.37 -8.03 17.01
N SER A 133 -6.55 -7.12 17.95
CA SER A 133 -6.45 -7.42 19.39
C SER A 133 -7.66 -8.17 19.93
N SER A 134 -8.86 -7.92 19.40
CA SER A 134 -10.12 -8.53 19.81
C SER A 134 -10.48 -9.79 19.02
N GLY A 135 -9.74 -10.11 17.95
CA GLY A 135 -10.04 -11.24 17.06
C GLY A 135 -11.22 -11.00 16.10
N ASN A 136 -11.64 -9.75 15.91
CA ASN A 136 -12.81 -9.36 15.10
C ASN A 136 -12.39 -8.57 13.85
N LEU A 137 -11.36 -9.04 13.14
CA LEU A 137 -10.87 -8.38 11.93
C LEU A 137 -11.91 -8.37 10.82
N ASP A 138 -12.74 -9.40 10.68
CA ASP A 138 -13.85 -9.50 9.75
C ASP A 138 -14.81 -8.31 9.88
N THR A 139 -15.31 -8.08 11.10
CA THR A 139 -16.22 -6.98 11.42
C THR A 139 -15.56 -5.61 11.18
N VAL A 140 -14.30 -5.46 11.55
CA VAL A 140 -13.57 -4.19 11.37
C VAL A 140 -13.33 -3.87 9.89
N PHE A 141 -12.87 -4.85 9.11
CA PHE A 141 -12.67 -4.63 7.67
C PHE A 141 -13.97 -4.38 6.93
N SER A 142 -15.08 -5.03 7.34
CA SER A 142 -16.42 -4.76 6.78
C SER A 142 -16.84 -3.30 7.00
N LYS A 143 -16.75 -2.82 8.25
CA LYS A 143 -17.05 -1.42 8.59
C LYS A 143 -16.13 -0.42 7.90
N LEU A 144 -14.83 -0.73 7.79
CA LEU A 144 -13.88 0.12 7.07
C LEU A 144 -14.22 0.20 5.58
N ALA A 145 -14.57 -0.93 4.95
CA ALA A 145 -14.96 -0.95 3.56
C ALA A 145 -16.20 -0.10 3.31
N ASP A 146 -17.25 -0.25 4.13
CA ASP A 146 -18.48 0.55 4.04
C ASP A 146 -18.17 2.06 4.17
N TYR A 147 -17.40 2.44 5.17
CA TYR A 147 -16.99 3.84 5.38
C TYR A 147 -16.21 4.42 4.20
N LEU A 148 -15.26 3.68 3.66
CA LEU A 148 -14.44 4.13 2.54
C LEU A 148 -15.25 4.23 1.24
N GLU A 149 -16.16 3.30 0.98
CA GLU A 149 -17.05 3.31 -0.17
C GLU A 149 -18.03 4.49 -0.11
N GLU A 150 -18.64 4.73 1.05
CA GLU A 150 -19.52 5.88 1.26
C GLU A 150 -18.77 7.21 1.06
N SER A 151 -17.60 7.35 1.67
CA SER A 151 -16.73 8.52 1.51
C SER A 151 -16.33 8.77 0.06
N ALA A 152 -16.02 7.72 -0.69
CA ALA A 152 -15.69 7.82 -2.12
C ALA A 152 -16.91 8.25 -2.96
N SER A 153 -18.10 7.72 -2.66
CA SER A 153 -19.35 8.07 -3.32
C SER A 153 -19.72 9.54 -3.10
N ILE A 154 -19.61 10.05 -1.87
CA ILE A 154 -19.87 11.45 -1.53
C ILE A 154 -18.92 12.38 -2.30
N ARG A 155 -17.62 12.08 -2.33
CA ARG A 155 -16.64 12.89 -3.10
C ARG A 155 -16.99 12.95 -4.57
N GLN A 156 -17.41 11.85 -5.17
CA GLN A 156 -17.78 11.80 -6.58
C GLN A 156 -19.04 12.65 -6.87
N LYS A 157 -20.04 12.63 -5.98
CA LYS A 157 -21.25 13.44 -6.09
C LYS A 157 -20.93 14.94 -6.00
N VAL A 158 -20.07 15.36 -5.06
CA VAL A 158 -19.67 16.76 -4.89
C VAL A 158 -18.93 17.28 -6.14
N ILE A 159 -18.05 16.49 -6.74
CA ILE A 159 -17.35 16.87 -7.97
C ILE A 159 -18.33 17.01 -9.14
N SER A 160 -19.31 16.12 -9.30
CA SER A 160 -20.30 16.19 -10.39
C SER A 160 -21.20 17.42 -10.30
N VAL A 161 -21.63 17.81 -9.10
CA VAL A 161 -22.45 19.00 -8.87
C VAL A 161 -21.67 20.28 -9.18
N SER A 162 -20.38 20.35 -8.84
CA SER A 162 -19.53 21.49 -9.15
C SER A 162 -19.33 21.69 -10.66
N TYR A 163 -19.20 20.60 -11.42
CA TYR A 163 -19.08 20.68 -12.88
C TYR A 163 -20.37 21.13 -13.58
N THR A 164 -21.55 20.72 -13.11
CA THR A 164 -22.84 21.16 -13.66
C THR A 164 -23.11 22.62 -13.38
N HIS A 165 -22.71 23.15 -12.22
CA HIS A 165 -22.85 24.59 -11.90
C HIS A 165 -21.94 25.48 -12.75
N LEU A 166 -20.69 25.08 -13.01
CA LEU A 166 -19.78 25.82 -13.89
C LEU A 166 -20.27 25.87 -15.35
N ARG A 167 -20.84 24.77 -15.84
CA ARG A 167 -21.36 24.71 -17.21
C ARG A 167 -22.63 25.51 -17.42
N ALA A 168 -23.47 25.68 -16.40
CA ALA A 168 -24.66 26.53 -16.46
C ALA A 168 -24.33 28.04 -16.52
N HIS A 169 -23.17 28.45 -15.99
CA HIS A 169 -22.73 29.85 -16.06
C HIS A 169 -22.12 30.25 -17.42
N GLU A 170 -21.55 29.29 -18.18
CA GLU A 170 -20.97 29.57 -19.52
C GLU A 170 -22.02 29.68 -20.63
N THR A 171 -23.25 29.24 -20.42
CA THR A 171 -24.33 29.30 -21.44
C THR A 171 -25.22 30.55 -21.34
N LEU A 172 -24.91 31.48 -20.42
CA LEU A 172 -25.66 32.76 -20.21
C LEU A 172 -24.84 34.01 -20.55
N SER A 173 -23.76 33.86 -21.38
CA SER A 173 -23.02 35.01 -21.92
C SER A 173 -23.15 35.09 -23.42
#